data_954319f56fc89ecb0d97f35e4520813c
#
_entry.id   954319f56fc89ecb0d97f35e4520813c
#
_cell.length_a   1.000
_cell.length_b   1.000
_cell.length_c   1.000
_cell.angle_alpha   90.00
_cell.angle_beta   90.00
_cell.angle_gamma   90.00
#
_symmetry.space_group_name_H-M   'P 1'
#
loop_
_entity.id
_entity.type
_entity.pdbx_description
1 polymer ?
#
loop_
_entity_poly.entity_id
_entity_poly.type
_entity_poly.pdbx_seq_one_letter_code
_entity_poly.pdbx_strand_id
1 'polypeptide(L)'
;MQIAILSFFHYFSYMFKKRDSVFEVEEGKFLSPKFDSQGLIPVITTDSKTGEILMHGYMNSEALKKTIETKEAHYWSRSRKSIWHKGKTSGFIQKVIQIRIDDDQDSVWLSVDIGN
;
A
#
# COMPACT_ATOMS: atom_id res chain seq x y z
N MET A 1 -18.07 -5.37 -0.39
CA MET A 1 -16.65 -5.75 -0.55
C MET A 1 -15.97 -5.75 0.80
N GLN A 2 -15.30 -6.82 1.12
CA GLN A 2 -14.56 -6.95 2.36
C GLN A 2 -13.19 -6.29 2.20
N ILE A 3 -12.72 -5.62 3.24
CA ILE A 3 -11.40 -4.97 3.23
C ILE A 3 -10.57 -5.52 4.38
N ALA A 4 -9.41 -6.08 4.07
CA ALA A 4 -8.46 -6.54 5.07
C ALA A 4 -7.63 -5.37 5.56
N ILE A 5 -7.45 -5.28 6.88
CA ILE A 5 -6.63 -4.24 7.50
C ILE A 5 -5.28 -4.85 7.83
N LEU A 6 -4.22 -4.20 7.37
CA LEU A 6 -2.87 -4.66 7.62
C LEU A 6 -2.36 -4.12 8.95
N SER A 7 -1.75 -4.99 9.74
CA SER A 7 -1.07 -4.60 10.98
C SER A 7 0.41 -4.38 10.67
N PHE A 8 0.94 -3.26 11.10
CA PHE A 8 2.36 -2.97 10.91
C PHE A 8 3.27 -3.95 11.64
N PHE A 9 2.77 -4.63 12.67
CA PHE A 9 3.59 -5.57 13.44
C PHE A 9 3.80 -6.92 12.80
N HIS A 10 2.99 -7.28 11.83
CA HIS A 10 2.98 -8.64 11.31
C HIS A 10 3.79 -8.83 10.04
N TYR A 11 4.36 -7.78 9.48
CA TYR A 11 4.90 -7.86 8.13
C TYR A 11 6.35 -7.43 7.99
N PHE A 12 7.09 -7.38 9.09
CA PHE A 12 8.46 -6.97 9.00
C PHE A 12 9.36 -8.02 8.38
N SER A 13 8.96 -9.21 8.28
CA SER A 13 9.81 -10.17 7.59
C SER A 13 9.64 -10.10 6.09
N TYR A 14 8.69 -9.28 5.60
CA TYR A 14 8.87 -8.81 4.32
C TYR A 14 8.53 -9.61 3.16
N MET A 15 8.14 -10.80 3.36
CA MET A 15 7.80 -11.67 2.28
C MET A 15 6.30 -11.77 2.21
N PHE A 16 5.73 -11.26 1.11
CA PHE A 16 4.32 -11.48 0.86
C PHE A 16 4.10 -12.95 0.53
N LYS A 17 3.02 -13.51 1.04
CA LYS A 17 2.71 -14.89 0.76
C LYS A 17 2.32 -15.06 -0.70
N LYS A 18 2.76 -16.16 -1.31
CA LYS A 18 2.36 -16.52 -2.65
C LYS A 18 0.86 -16.76 -2.73
N ARG A 19 0.24 -16.38 -3.85
CA ARG A 19 -1.18 -16.56 -4.08
C ARG A 19 -1.45 -17.99 -4.51
N ASP A 20 -1.91 -18.82 -3.58
CA ASP A 20 -2.12 -20.25 -3.84
C ASP A 20 -3.52 -20.56 -4.34
N SER A 21 -4.53 -19.84 -3.86
CA SER A 21 -5.91 -20.07 -4.24
C SER A 21 -6.75 -18.82 -4.01
N VAL A 22 -7.90 -18.75 -4.68
CA VAL A 22 -8.84 -17.65 -4.46
C VAL A 22 -9.33 -17.62 -3.01
N PHE A 23 -9.62 -18.79 -2.44
CA PHE A 23 -10.04 -18.85 -1.05
C PHE A 23 -8.98 -18.33 -0.09
N GLU A 24 -7.72 -18.75 -0.25
CA GLU A 24 -6.62 -18.28 0.56
C GLU A 24 -6.44 -16.76 0.47
N VAL A 25 -6.57 -16.20 -0.73
CA VAL A 25 -6.41 -14.78 -0.96
C VAL A 25 -7.53 -13.98 -0.31
N GLU A 26 -8.79 -14.41 -0.49
CA GLU A 26 -9.96 -13.64 -0.04
C GLU A 26 -10.33 -13.90 1.41
N GLU A 27 -10.13 -15.10 1.90
CA GLU A 27 -10.56 -15.50 3.25
C GLU A 27 -9.41 -15.84 4.17
N GLY A 28 -8.20 -15.99 3.65
CA GLY A 28 -7.02 -16.31 4.44
C GLY A 28 -6.53 -15.12 5.25
N LYS A 29 -5.56 -15.38 6.12
CA LYS A 29 -5.00 -14.41 7.04
C LYS A 29 -3.70 -13.80 6.55
N PHE A 30 -3.25 -14.19 5.37
CA PHE A 30 -1.95 -13.79 4.87
C PHE A 30 -2.07 -12.69 3.84
N LEU A 31 -1.11 -11.77 3.87
CA LEU A 31 -0.99 -10.75 2.85
C LEU A 31 -0.43 -11.37 1.58
N SER A 32 -1.23 -11.36 0.51
CA SER A 32 -0.86 -11.90 -0.79
C SER A 32 -1.26 -10.93 -1.91
N PRO A 33 -0.62 -9.76 -1.98
CA PRO A 33 -1.02 -8.75 -2.96
C PRO A 33 -0.91 -9.27 -4.38
N LYS A 34 -1.87 -8.90 -5.21
CA LYS A 34 -1.86 -9.22 -6.63
C LYS A 34 -1.25 -8.06 -7.40
N PHE A 35 -0.01 -8.21 -7.78
CA PHE A 35 0.64 -7.25 -8.68
C PHE A 35 0.30 -7.61 -10.12
N ASP A 36 0.19 -6.59 -10.96
CA ASP A 36 -0.13 -6.81 -12.38
C ASP A 36 1.09 -7.36 -13.14
N SER A 37 0.96 -7.48 -14.48
CA SER A 37 2.03 -8.02 -15.32
C SER A 37 3.30 -7.19 -15.30
N GLN A 38 3.22 -5.95 -14.84
CA GLN A 38 4.38 -5.07 -14.69
C GLN A 38 4.89 -5.02 -13.24
N GLY A 39 4.31 -5.83 -12.38
CA GLY A 39 4.70 -5.86 -10.97
C GLY A 39 4.13 -4.72 -10.14
N LEU A 40 3.01 -4.12 -10.58
CA LEU A 40 2.43 -2.95 -9.93
C LEU A 40 1.05 -3.25 -9.36
N ILE A 41 0.71 -2.56 -8.27
CA ILE A 41 -0.61 -2.58 -7.66
C ILE A 41 -1.10 -1.13 -7.54
N PRO A 42 -2.36 -0.84 -7.89
CA PRO A 42 -2.89 0.51 -7.75
C PRO A 42 -3.12 0.87 -6.28
N VAL A 43 -2.96 2.15 -5.97
CA VAL A 43 -3.09 2.68 -4.62
C VAL A 43 -3.95 3.94 -4.67
N ILE A 44 -4.92 4.01 -3.77
CA ILE A 44 -5.67 5.24 -3.49
C ILE A 44 -5.22 5.73 -2.12
N THR A 45 -4.89 7.01 -2.03
CA THR A 45 -4.46 7.62 -0.76
C THR A 45 -5.47 8.69 -0.35
N THR A 46 -5.94 8.59 0.89
CA THR A 46 -6.90 9.53 1.46
C THR A 46 -6.35 10.18 2.72
N ASP A 47 -6.87 11.37 3.02
CA ASP A 47 -6.59 12.06 4.28
C ASP A 47 -7.30 11.34 5.41
N SER A 48 -6.57 10.96 6.46
CA SER A 48 -7.14 10.24 7.60
C SER A 48 -8.16 11.06 8.39
N LYS A 49 -8.09 12.37 8.31
CA LYS A 49 -8.99 13.27 9.06
C LYS A 49 -10.27 13.57 8.31
N THR A 50 -10.20 13.75 7.00
CA THR A 50 -11.33 14.20 6.19
C THR A 50 -11.89 13.14 5.27
N GLY A 51 -11.13 12.10 4.96
CA GLY A 51 -11.50 11.11 3.96
C GLY A 51 -11.32 11.59 2.53
N GLU A 52 -10.81 12.81 2.33
CA GLU A 52 -10.60 13.34 0.99
C GLU A 52 -9.56 12.50 0.25
N ILE A 53 -9.82 12.25 -1.03
CA ILE A 53 -8.86 11.55 -1.88
C ILE A 53 -7.73 12.52 -2.22
N LEU A 54 -6.51 12.15 -1.86
CA LEU A 54 -5.34 12.98 -2.09
C LEU A 54 -4.62 12.61 -3.38
N MET A 55 -4.57 11.33 -3.71
CA MET A 55 -3.93 10.89 -4.94
C MET A 55 -4.25 9.45 -5.28
N HIS A 56 -4.04 9.11 -6.54
CA HIS A 56 -4.01 7.76 -7.05
C HIS A 56 -2.59 7.48 -7.56
N GLY A 57 -2.04 6.35 -7.21
CA GLY A 57 -0.69 5.99 -7.61
C GLY A 57 -0.52 4.50 -7.78
N TYR A 58 0.73 4.08 -7.85
CA TYR A 58 1.09 2.67 -7.96
C TYR A 58 2.21 2.34 -6.99
N MET A 59 2.27 1.08 -6.59
CA MET A 59 3.39 0.55 -5.84
C MET A 59 3.89 -0.73 -6.52
N ASN A 60 5.19 -0.93 -6.52
CA ASN A 60 5.72 -2.27 -6.72
C ASN A 60 5.86 -2.94 -5.35
N SER A 61 6.31 -4.19 -5.34
CA SER A 61 6.46 -4.95 -4.09
C SER A 61 7.38 -4.23 -3.10
N GLU A 62 8.47 -3.66 -3.58
CA GLU A 62 9.43 -2.96 -2.71
C GLU A 62 8.82 -1.69 -2.11
N ALA A 63 8.08 -0.91 -2.91
CA ALA A 63 7.43 0.30 -2.42
C ALA A 63 6.39 -0.01 -1.34
N LEU A 64 5.62 -1.09 -1.53
CA LEU A 64 4.64 -1.51 -0.53
C LEU A 64 5.33 -1.96 0.77
N LYS A 65 6.41 -2.73 0.66
CA LYS A 65 7.17 -3.14 1.82
C LYS A 65 7.75 -1.95 2.58
N LYS A 66 8.33 -1.00 1.87
CA LYS A 66 8.88 0.21 2.48
C LYS A 66 7.80 1.04 3.17
N THR A 67 6.62 1.14 2.57
CA THR A 67 5.49 1.83 3.18
C THR A 67 5.08 1.17 4.49
N ILE A 68 4.99 -0.16 4.51
CA ILE A 68 4.66 -0.91 5.73
C ILE A 68 5.73 -0.72 6.80
N GLU A 69 7.00 -0.82 6.42
CA GLU A 69 8.11 -0.75 7.37
C GLU A 69 8.28 0.65 7.96
N THR A 70 8.23 1.67 7.13
CA THR A 70 8.53 3.04 7.56
C THR A 70 7.31 3.80 8.06
N LYS A 71 6.10 3.33 7.71
CA LYS A 71 4.85 4.04 7.95
C LYS A 71 4.82 5.41 7.26
N GLU A 72 5.57 5.53 6.18
CA GLU A 72 5.57 6.69 5.29
C GLU A 72 5.34 6.20 3.88
N ALA A 73 4.47 6.90 3.13
CA ALA A 73 4.06 6.41 1.83
C ALA A 73 5.19 6.45 0.81
N HIS A 74 5.40 5.31 0.18
CA HIS A 74 6.32 5.13 -0.95
C HIS A 74 5.52 4.63 -2.13
N TYR A 75 5.81 5.14 -3.30
CA TYR A 75 5.12 4.77 -4.54
C TYR A 75 6.14 4.37 -5.60
N TRP A 76 5.65 3.76 -6.66
CA TRP A 76 6.44 3.52 -7.85
C TRP A 76 6.10 4.59 -8.88
N SER A 77 7.10 5.35 -9.31
CA SER A 77 6.94 6.30 -10.40
C SER A 77 7.11 5.57 -11.73
N ARG A 78 6.01 5.46 -12.48
CA ARG A 78 6.04 4.77 -13.79
C ARG A 78 6.86 5.51 -14.82
N SER A 79 6.84 6.84 -14.79
CA SER A 79 7.59 7.67 -15.73
C SER A 79 9.09 7.67 -15.44
N ARG A 80 9.46 7.72 -14.17
CA ARG A 80 10.88 7.72 -13.77
C ARG A 80 11.44 6.33 -13.52
N LYS A 81 10.58 5.33 -13.49
CA LYS A 81 10.94 3.93 -13.23
C LYS A 81 11.76 3.78 -11.95
N SER A 82 11.28 4.40 -10.88
CA SER A 82 11.96 4.38 -9.59
C SER A 82 10.97 4.49 -8.44
N ILE A 83 11.41 4.09 -7.25
CA ILE A 83 10.65 4.26 -6.03
C ILE A 83 10.68 5.73 -5.63
N TRP A 84 9.53 6.21 -5.21
CA TRP A 84 9.33 7.59 -4.82
C TRP A 84 8.83 7.65 -3.38
N HIS A 85 9.67 8.14 -2.49
CA HIS A 85 9.30 8.41 -1.10
C HIS A 85 8.56 9.76 -1.07
N LYS A 86 7.25 9.71 -0.93
CA LYS A 86 6.40 10.90 -1.03
C LYS A 86 6.78 11.91 0.04
N GLY A 87 7.13 13.12 -0.38
CA GLY A 87 7.44 14.22 0.52
C GLY A 87 8.88 14.30 0.98
N LYS A 88 9.73 13.35 0.62
CA LYS A 88 11.13 13.38 1.06
C LYS A 88 11.84 14.67 0.67
N THR A 89 11.57 15.19 -0.53
CA THR A 89 12.18 16.42 -1.00
C THR A 89 11.33 17.66 -0.68
N SER A 90 10.01 17.56 -0.88
CA SER A 90 9.09 18.68 -0.67
C SER A 90 8.76 18.97 0.78
N GLY A 91 8.98 18.00 1.68
CA GLY A 91 8.58 18.09 3.07
C GLY A 91 7.16 17.63 3.36
N PHE A 92 6.37 17.31 2.32
CA PHE A 92 4.97 16.90 2.49
C PHE A 92 4.86 15.39 2.58
N ILE A 93 5.40 14.84 3.66
CA ILE A 93 5.38 13.41 3.93
C ILE A 93 3.95 12.95 4.24
N GLN A 94 3.61 11.76 3.77
CA GLN A 94 2.35 11.12 4.06
C GLN A 94 2.58 10.04 5.12
N LYS A 95 2.25 10.34 6.37
CA LYS A 95 2.37 9.37 7.45
C LYS A 95 1.20 8.41 7.41
N VAL A 96 1.49 7.13 7.28
CA VAL A 96 0.47 6.11 7.11
C VAL A 96 -0.15 5.76 8.45
N ILE A 97 -1.45 6.02 8.56
CA ILE A 97 -2.24 5.67 9.74
C ILE A 97 -2.83 4.27 9.57
N GLN A 98 -3.25 3.94 8.35
CA GLN A 98 -3.87 2.66 8.07
C GLN A 98 -3.60 2.24 6.64
N ILE A 99 -3.37 0.94 6.46
CA ILE A 99 -3.28 0.32 5.13
C ILE A 99 -4.38 -0.70 5.04
N ARG A 100 -5.16 -0.63 3.97
CA ARG A 100 -6.19 -1.60 3.67
C ARG A 100 -5.93 -2.18 2.30
N ILE A 101 -6.32 -3.41 2.13
CA ILE A 101 -6.27 -4.08 0.84
C ILE A 101 -7.64 -4.70 0.60
N ASP A 102 -8.09 -4.68 -0.63
CA ASP A 102 -9.42 -5.20 -0.93
C ASP A 102 -9.45 -6.74 -0.89
N ASP A 103 -10.64 -7.30 -1.07
CA ASP A 103 -10.89 -8.72 -0.83
C ASP A 103 -10.01 -9.63 -1.68
N ASP A 104 -9.86 -9.32 -2.96
CA ASP A 104 -9.01 -10.08 -3.87
C ASP A 104 -7.57 -9.58 -3.89
N GLN A 105 -7.24 -8.62 -3.04
CA GLN A 105 -5.90 -8.09 -2.82
C GLN A 105 -5.25 -7.51 -4.07
N ASP A 106 -6.02 -6.84 -4.91
CA ASP A 106 -5.51 -6.23 -6.15
C ASP A 106 -5.50 -4.71 -6.14
N SER A 107 -5.88 -4.09 -5.03
CA SER A 107 -5.71 -2.64 -4.85
C SER A 107 -5.51 -2.30 -3.39
N VAL A 108 -4.78 -1.22 -3.14
CA VAL A 108 -4.38 -0.78 -1.81
C VAL A 108 -5.01 0.58 -1.53
N TRP A 109 -5.41 0.77 -0.30
CA TRP A 109 -5.92 2.05 0.20
C TRP A 109 -5.06 2.49 1.38
N LEU A 110 -4.42 3.65 1.25
CA LEU A 110 -3.69 4.29 2.35
C LEU A 110 -4.54 5.39 2.96
N SER A 111 -4.62 5.40 4.29
CA SER A 111 -5.15 6.53 5.03
C SER A 111 -3.96 7.21 5.70
N VAL A 112 -3.73 8.49 5.40
CA VAL A 112 -2.51 9.16 5.82
C VAL A 112 -2.80 10.44 6.59
N ASP A 113 -1.86 10.80 7.48
CA ASP A 113 -1.84 12.09 8.15
C ASP A 113 -0.84 12.97 7.41
N ILE A 114 -1.31 14.10 6.89
CA ILE A 114 -0.48 15.04 6.15
C ILE A 114 -0.08 16.27 6.98
N GLY A 115 -0.34 16.22 8.29
CA GLY A 115 0.15 17.23 9.22
C GLY A 115 -0.72 18.47 9.38
N ASN A 116 -1.92 18.48 8.84
CA ASN A 116 -2.82 19.63 8.96
C ASN A 116 -3.96 19.38 9.93
#